data_3d95a5074918cddca803ce3bca441f89
#
_entry.id   3d95a5074918cddca803ce3bca441f89
#
_cell.length_a   1.000
_cell.length_b   1.000
_cell.length_c   1.000
_cell.angle_alpha   90.00
_cell.angle_beta   90.00
_cell.angle_gamma   90.00
#
_symmetry.space_group_name_H-M   'P 1'
#
loop_
_entity.id
_entity.type
_entity.pdbx_description
1 polymer ?
#
loop_
_entity_poly.entity_id
_entity_poly.type
_entity_poly.pdbx_seq_one_letter_code
_entity_poly.pdbx_strand_id
1 'polypeptide(L)'
;MNIAWGWVNPLAGLRGIGLTLLAMSIFCPLTAMSQVPPRFYWKSLSGGNAVPLIVTSMTGNTNPFDASHLVTPGAEFEGTLALAGYAHTFSLFERSAMAAVLIPMGRLSGDVTTPEGRAASQSVSGFGDPTVEFNINLIGPKAQKTIPDALRYEPGFSLDVLADLAIPIGEYDSSQPLNVGQNRWYGRIGFPIVWQLGAWVPGRRTTLEFLPAVWLFGDNTDFVGETMETDPLYQIDAHLTRDFTEHLWGSLDAAWYNGAK
;
A
#
# COMPACT_ATOMS: atom_id res chain seq x y z
N MET A 1 -49.17 22.54 -12.73
CA MET A 1 -48.37 21.95 -11.60
C MET A 1 -47.36 20.97 -12.25
N ASN A 2 -46.20 21.51 -12.68
CA ASN A 2 -45.20 20.74 -13.41
C ASN A 2 -44.14 20.23 -12.39
N ILE A 3 -44.09 18.91 -12.19
CA ILE A 3 -43.08 18.25 -11.41
C ILE A 3 -41.91 17.91 -12.34
N ALA A 4 -40.81 18.67 -12.21
CA ALA A 4 -39.59 18.39 -12.91
C ALA A 4 -38.80 17.28 -12.09
N TRP A 5 -38.64 16.12 -12.73
CA TRP A 5 -37.78 15.06 -12.23
C TRP A 5 -36.33 15.41 -12.59
N GLY A 6 -35.55 15.82 -11.57
CA GLY A 6 -34.12 15.99 -11.72
C GLY A 6 -33.42 14.61 -11.72
N TRP A 7 -32.77 14.27 -12.82
CA TRP A 7 -31.89 13.10 -12.89
C TRP A 7 -30.66 13.32 -12.01
N VAL A 8 -30.58 12.62 -10.88
CA VAL A 8 -29.35 12.56 -10.09
C VAL A 8 -28.40 11.62 -10.80
N ASN A 9 -27.29 12.14 -11.27
CA ASN A 9 -26.26 11.37 -11.98
C ASN A 9 -25.51 10.51 -10.94
N PRO A 10 -25.65 9.16 -10.92
CA PRO A 10 -25.04 8.31 -9.90
C PRO A 10 -23.51 8.29 -9.96
N LEU A 11 -22.92 8.74 -11.08
CA LEU A 11 -21.47 8.82 -11.26
C LEU A 11 -20.84 10.04 -10.57
N ALA A 12 -21.63 11.05 -10.18
CA ALA A 12 -21.12 12.22 -9.49
C ALA A 12 -20.71 11.90 -8.03
N GLY A 13 -21.38 10.95 -7.39
CA GLY A 13 -21.06 10.49 -6.03
C GLY A 13 -19.73 9.70 -5.95
N LEU A 14 -19.48 8.86 -6.96
CA LEU A 14 -18.24 8.05 -7.03
C LEU A 14 -17.00 8.92 -7.33
N ARG A 15 -17.16 10.00 -8.12
CA ARG A 15 -16.06 10.95 -8.38
C ARG A 15 -15.68 11.75 -7.14
N GLY A 16 -16.63 12.04 -6.25
CA GLY A 16 -16.38 12.75 -5.00
C GLY A 16 -15.61 11.91 -4.00
N ILE A 17 -15.92 10.62 -3.89
CA ILE A 17 -15.28 9.70 -2.93
C ILE A 17 -13.81 9.45 -3.31
N GLY A 18 -13.52 9.24 -4.60
CA GLY A 18 -12.15 9.04 -5.07
C GLY A 18 -11.25 10.28 -4.88
N LEU A 19 -11.78 11.47 -5.14
CA LEU A 19 -11.04 12.73 -4.93
C LEU A 19 -10.84 13.08 -3.45
N THR A 20 -11.77 12.72 -2.57
CA THR A 20 -11.64 12.95 -1.13
C THR A 20 -10.59 12.04 -0.50
N LEU A 21 -10.49 10.77 -0.94
CA LEU A 21 -9.44 9.85 -0.50
C LEU A 21 -8.05 10.32 -0.95
N LEU A 22 -7.93 10.83 -2.18
CA LEU A 22 -6.68 11.38 -2.70
C LEU A 22 -6.24 12.63 -1.94
N ALA A 23 -7.16 13.54 -1.60
CA ALA A 23 -6.84 14.79 -0.91
C ALA A 23 -6.39 14.59 0.54
N MET A 24 -6.85 13.54 1.24
CA MET A 24 -6.47 13.28 2.63
C MET A 24 -5.08 12.62 2.78
N SER A 25 -4.58 11.94 1.75
CA SER A 25 -3.22 11.38 1.75
C SER A 25 -2.11 12.45 1.71
N ILE A 26 -2.44 13.69 1.37
CA ILE A 26 -1.48 14.79 1.14
C ILE A 26 -1.13 15.57 2.43
N PHE A 27 -1.89 15.40 3.52
CA PHE A 27 -1.77 16.28 4.71
C PHE A 27 -1.31 15.59 6.00
N CYS A 28 -0.76 14.39 5.97
CA CYS A 28 -0.27 13.74 7.19
C CYS A 28 1.25 13.88 7.31
N PRO A 29 1.80 14.56 8.33
CA PRO A 29 3.24 14.56 8.58
C PRO A 29 3.64 13.18 9.13
N LEU A 30 4.53 12.49 8.42
CA LEU A 30 4.76 11.07 8.56
C LEU A 30 6.10 10.79 9.21
N THR A 31 6.07 10.19 10.39
CA THR A 31 7.24 9.58 11.01
C THR A 31 7.13 8.07 11.21
N ALA A 32 5.97 7.46 10.91
CA ALA A 32 5.80 6.00 10.87
C ALA A 32 4.75 5.67 9.81
N MET A 33 5.18 5.32 8.60
CA MET A 33 4.26 4.90 7.55
C MET A 33 4.04 3.41 7.61
N SER A 34 2.79 3.01 7.86
CA SER A 34 2.29 1.72 7.39
C SER A 34 2.45 1.69 5.85
N GLN A 35 2.92 0.59 5.30
CA GLN A 35 3.05 0.42 3.84
C GLN A 35 1.69 0.50 3.14
N VAL A 36 0.64 0.15 3.85
CA VAL A 36 -0.73 0.12 3.33
C VAL A 36 -1.55 1.18 4.03
N PRO A 37 -2.23 2.07 3.28
CA PRO A 37 -3.08 3.08 3.91
C PRO A 37 -4.30 2.44 4.60
N PRO A 38 -4.84 3.09 5.66
CA PRO A 38 -6.05 2.63 6.33
C PRO A 38 -7.23 2.53 5.34
N ARG A 39 -8.12 1.57 5.58
CA ARG A 39 -9.29 1.24 4.73
C ARG A 39 -8.95 0.65 3.35
N PHE A 40 -7.69 0.33 3.09
CA PHE A 40 -7.28 -0.24 1.81
C PHE A 40 -7.97 -1.58 1.52
N TYR A 41 -8.13 -2.42 2.54
CA TYR A 41 -8.75 -3.75 2.40
C TYR A 41 -10.27 -3.76 2.59
N TRP A 42 -10.93 -2.61 2.63
CA TRP A 42 -12.38 -2.57 2.59
C TRP A 42 -12.89 -3.10 1.26
N LYS A 43 -13.91 -3.96 1.33
CA LYS A 43 -14.42 -4.64 0.14
C LYS A 43 -15.19 -3.68 -0.77
N SER A 44 -14.90 -3.80 -2.04
CA SER A 44 -15.56 -3.07 -3.12
C SER A 44 -16.54 -3.95 -3.89
N LEU A 45 -17.36 -3.33 -4.72
CA LEU A 45 -18.24 -4.03 -5.65
C LEU A 45 -17.39 -4.86 -6.63
N SER A 46 -17.76 -6.12 -6.85
CA SER A 46 -17.13 -7.01 -7.83
C SER A 46 -17.35 -6.49 -9.25
N GLY A 47 -16.33 -6.58 -10.10
CA GLY A 47 -16.31 -5.99 -11.44
C GLY A 47 -15.86 -4.53 -11.46
N GLY A 48 -15.45 -3.98 -10.31
CA GLY A 48 -14.88 -2.64 -10.21
C GLY A 48 -13.46 -2.57 -10.75
N ASN A 49 -13.09 -1.40 -11.25
CA ASN A 49 -11.74 -1.09 -11.70
C ASN A 49 -11.27 0.16 -10.97
N ALA A 50 -10.01 0.17 -10.59
CA ALA A 50 -9.36 1.32 -9.94
C ALA A 50 -8.01 1.59 -10.60
N VAL A 51 -7.65 2.86 -10.68
CA VAL A 51 -6.31 3.32 -11.05
C VAL A 51 -5.75 4.04 -9.83
N PRO A 52 -5.05 3.33 -8.94
CA PRO A 52 -4.40 3.97 -7.80
C PRO A 52 -3.26 4.86 -8.27
N LEU A 53 -3.13 6.01 -7.60
CA LEU A 53 -1.98 6.90 -7.69
C LEU A 53 -1.68 7.40 -6.28
N ILE A 54 -0.54 6.99 -5.74
CA ILE A 54 -0.07 7.37 -4.41
C ILE A 54 1.25 8.10 -4.61
N VAL A 55 1.40 9.27 -4.04
CA VAL A 55 2.66 10.01 -4.03
C VAL A 55 3.06 10.26 -2.59
N THR A 56 4.28 9.87 -2.26
CA THR A 56 4.84 10.00 -0.91
C THR A 56 6.21 10.66 -0.99
N SER A 57 6.47 11.61 -0.11
CA SER A 57 7.80 12.16 0.12
C SER A 57 8.26 11.75 1.50
N MET A 58 9.47 11.25 1.61
CA MET A 58 10.03 10.71 2.85
C MET A 58 11.46 11.17 3.04
N THR A 59 11.84 11.36 4.30
CA THR A 59 13.22 11.60 4.74
C THR A 59 13.49 10.66 5.91
N GLY A 60 14.63 9.99 5.91
CA GLY A 60 14.98 9.04 6.96
C GLY A 60 16.26 8.26 6.66
N ASN A 61 16.51 7.21 7.42
CA ASN A 61 17.67 6.33 7.28
C ASN A 61 17.33 4.99 6.62
N THR A 62 16.20 4.92 5.92
CA THR A 62 15.71 3.73 5.22
C THR A 62 15.41 4.11 3.76
N ASN A 63 15.88 3.31 2.81
CA ASN A 63 15.56 3.49 1.40
C ASN A 63 14.07 3.21 1.14
N PRO A 64 13.27 4.19 0.66
CA PRO A 64 11.85 4.00 0.43
C PRO A 64 11.49 3.06 -0.73
N PHE A 65 12.45 2.74 -1.60
CA PHE A 65 12.27 1.78 -2.69
C PHE A 65 12.65 0.35 -2.28
N ASP A 66 13.26 0.17 -1.09
CA ASP A 66 13.64 -1.16 -0.60
C ASP A 66 12.56 -1.69 0.37
N ALA A 67 11.87 -2.74 -0.07
CA ALA A 67 10.83 -3.41 0.71
C ALA A 67 11.37 -4.07 2.00
N SER A 68 12.68 -4.28 2.13
CA SER A 68 13.30 -4.83 3.32
C SER A 68 13.33 -3.88 4.51
N HIS A 69 13.12 -2.58 4.28
CA HIS A 69 13.20 -1.53 5.30
C HIS A 69 14.50 -1.52 6.10
N LEU A 70 15.59 -1.95 5.48
CA LEU A 70 16.90 -1.95 6.12
C LEU A 70 17.28 -0.52 6.56
N VAL A 71 17.59 -0.41 7.85
CA VAL A 71 18.11 0.82 8.43
C VAL A 71 19.59 0.91 8.13
N THR A 72 20.02 1.96 7.46
CA THR A 72 21.44 2.21 7.17
C THR A 72 22.00 3.24 8.16
N PRO A 73 22.77 2.80 9.17
CA PRO A 73 23.35 3.74 10.14
C PRO A 73 24.24 4.76 9.48
N GLY A 74 24.06 6.05 9.82
CA GLY A 74 24.83 7.15 9.25
C GLY A 74 24.41 7.59 7.85
N ALA A 75 23.32 7.00 7.30
CA ALA A 75 22.72 7.46 6.07
C ALA A 75 21.54 8.38 6.34
N GLU A 76 21.34 9.33 5.44
CA GLU A 76 20.13 10.13 5.32
C GLU A 76 19.61 10.00 3.89
N PHE A 77 18.40 9.51 3.75
CA PHE A 77 17.72 9.37 2.46
C PHE A 77 16.60 10.39 2.35
N GLU A 78 16.53 11.05 1.20
CA GLU A 78 15.38 11.82 0.77
C GLU A 78 14.78 11.19 -0.48
N GLY A 79 13.52 10.85 -0.44
CA GLY A 79 12.85 10.20 -1.56
C GLY A 79 11.47 10.79 -1.85
N THR A 80 11.14 10.83 -3.13
CA THR A 80 9.75 10.98 -3.59
C THR A 80 9.41 9.75 -4.40
N LEU A 81 8.49 8.96 -3.87
CA LEU A 81 7.96 7.75 -4.47
C LEU A 81 6.55 8.03 -4.99
N ALA A 82 6.31 7.76 -6.25
CA ALA A 82 4.98 7.64 -6.85
C ALA A 82 4.68 6.17 -7.15
N LEU A 83 3.55 5.68 -6.69
CA LEU A 83 3.04 4.35 -6.99
C LEU A 83 1.80 4.50 -7.86
N ALA A 84 1.86 4.08 -9.10
CA ALA A 84 0.75 4.07 -10.03
C ALA A 84 0.41 2.65 -10.43
N GLY A 85 -0.86 2.38 -10.77
CA GLY A 85 -1.22 1.03 -11.16
C GLY A 85 -2.65 0.86 -11.64
N TYR A 86 -3.04 -0.39 -11.75
CA TYR A 86 -4.38 -0.81 -12.09
C TYR A 86 -4.80 -1.95 -11.19
N ALA A 87 -6.01 -1.88 -10.66
CA ALA A 87 -6.61 -2.93 -9.84
C ALA A 87 -8.00 -3.29 -10.38
N HIS A 88 -8.31 -4.57 -10.36
CA HIS A 88 -9.61 -5.12 -10.73
C HIS A 88 -10.16 -5.97 -9.59
N THR A 89 -11.38 -5.67 -9.17
CA THR A 89 -12.10 -6.46 -8.18
C THR A 89 -13.06 -7.43 -8.86
N PHE A 90 -13.13 -8.66 -8.36
CA PHE A 90 -14.01 -9.68 -8.92
C PHE A 90 -14.52 -10.63 -7.83
N SER A 91 -15.44 -11.52 -8.21
CA SER A 91 -15.93 -12.57 -7.33
C SER A 91 -15.30 -13.89 -7.71
N LEU A 92 -14.60 -14.52 -6.76
CA LEU A 92 -14.05 -15.88 -6.91
C LEU A 92 -14.62 -16.76 -5.79
N PHE A 93 -15.26 -17.88 -6.13
CA PHE A 93 -15.95 -18.76 -5.17
C PHE A 93 -16.91 -18.02 -4.22
N GLU A 94 -17.66 -17.05 -4.74
CA GLU A 94 -18.53 -16.13 -3.99
C GLU A 94 -17.81 -15.22 -2.99
N ARG A 95 -16.48 -15.21 -2.98
CA ARG A 95 -15.65 -14.34 -2.16
C ARG A 95 -15.18 -13.13 -2.95
N SER A 96 -15.00 -12.01 -2.27
CA SER A 96 -14.37 -10.83 -2.87
C SER A 96 -12.91 -11.12 -3.15
N ALA A 97 -12.46 -10.85 -4.36
CA ALA A 97 -11.08 -10.96 -4.77
C ALA A 97 -10.65 -9.70 -5.53
N MET A 98 -9.37 -9.42 -5.53
CA MET A 98 -8.74 -8.32 -6.25
C MET A 98 -7.41 -8.78 -6.84
N ALA A 99 -7.13 -8.34 -8.05
CA ALA A 99 -5.81 -8.43 -8.66
C ALA A 99 -5.36 -7.02 -9.04
N ALA A 100 -4.11 -6.71 -8.81
CA ALA A 100 -3.54 -5.41 -9.17
C ALA A 100 -2.13 -5.55 -9.75
N VAL A 101 -1.75 -4.55 -10.54
CA VAL A 101 -0.36 -4.31 -10.94
C VAL A 101 -0.01 -2.90 -10.52
N LEU A 102 1.09 -2.75 -9.79
CA LEU A 102 1.58 -1.50 -9.25
C LEU A 102 2.99 -1.24 -9.79
N ILE A 103 3.26 -0.02 -10.19
CA ILE A 103 4.57 0.40 -10.73
C ILE A 103 5.09 1.53 -9.86
N PRO A 104 6.13 1.29 -9.06
CA PRO A 104 6.80 2.34 -8.32
C PRO A 104 7.69 3.15 -9.26
N MET A 105 7.73 4.46 -9.05
CA MET A 105 8.60 5.38 -9.78
C MET A 105 8.95 6.56 -8.90
N GLY A 106 10.09 7.18 -9.14
CA GLY A 106 10.41 8.39 -8.41
C GLY A 106 11.88 8.76 -8.40
N ARG A 107 12.25 9.50 -7.37
CA ARG A 107 13.62 9.96 -7.14
C ARG A 107 14.01 9.63 -5.70
N LEU A 108 15.27 9.24 -5.56
CA LEU A 108 15.90 8.96 -4.28
C LEU A 108 17.28 9.63 -4.27
N SER A 109 17.60 10.34 -3.20
CA SER A 109 18.96 10.80 -2.88
C SER A 109 19.36 10.25 -1.52
N GLY A 110 20.62 9.89 -1.38
CA GLY A 110 21.19 9.37 -0.15
C GLY A 110 22.53 9.98 0.12
N ASP A 111 22.71 10.46 1.35
CA ASP A 111 23.97 10.92 1.90
C ASP A 111 24.41 9.91 2.96
N VAL A 112 25.62 9.40 2.82
CA VAL A 112 26.21 8.45 3.78
C VAL A 112 27.51 9.01 4.30
N THR A 113 27.66 9.04 5.62
CA THR A 113 28.95 9.36 6.26
C THR A 113 29.53 8.06 6.87
N THR A 114 30.68 7.65 6.35
CA THR A 114 31.36 6.44 6.87
C THR A 114 31.93 6.72 8.27
N PRO A 115 32.21 5.65 9.07
CA PRO A 115 32.86 5.81 10.37
C PRO A 115 34.19 6.56 10.32
N GLU A 116 34.89 6.53 9.17
CA GLU A 116 36.15 7.24 8.92
C GLU A 116 35.92 8.71 8.53
N GLY A 117 34.66 9.20 8.53
CA GLY A 117 34.33 10.59 8.22
C GLY A 117 34.30 10.93 6.72
N ARG A 118 34.24 9.93 5.83
CA ARG A 118 34.07 10.17 4.40
C ARG A 118 32.59 10.35 4.10
N ALA A 119 32.22 11.44 3.43
CA ALA A 119 30.89 11.66 2.94
C ALA A 119 30.80 11.20 1.48
N ALA A 120 29.74 10.48 1.17
CA ALA A 120 29.33 10.10 -0.18
C ALA A 120 27.87 10.51 -0.39
N SER A 121 27.57 11.09 -1.53
CA SER A 121 26.21 11.47 -1.92
C SER A 121 25.89 10.87 -3.27
N GLN A 122 24.70 10.33 -3.41
CA GLN A 122 24.19 9.75 -4.65
C GLN A 122 22.72 10.13 -4.84
N SER A 123 22.32 10.34 -6.09
CA SER A 123 20.93 10.58 -6.46
C SER A 123 20.58 9.74 -7.69
N VAL A 124 19.45 9.04 -7.60
CA VAL A 124 18.90 8.20 -8.66
C VAL A 124 17.43 8.53 -8.88
N SER A 125 16.94 8.28 -10.09
CA SER A 125 15.53 8.43 -10.41
C SER A 125 15.16 7.46 -11.51
N GLY A 126 13.91 7.00 -11.53
CA GLY A 126 13.41 6.09 -12.55
C GLY A 126 12.26 5.23 -12.05
N PHE A 127 12.10 4.07 -12.68
CA PHE A 127 11.10 3.07 -12.33
C PHE A 127 11.72 2.00 -11.43
N GLY A 128 11.03 1.68 -10.34
CA GLY A 128 11.35 0.52 -9.53
C GLY A 128 10.70 -0.77 -10.07
N ASP A 129 10.76 -1.82 -9.29
CA ASP A 129 10.27 -3.14 -9.67
C ASP A 129 8.73 -3.19 -9.64
N PRO A 130 8.06 -3.47 -10.79
CA PRO A 130 6.61 -3.64 -10.79
C PRO A 130 6.17 -4.77 -9.88
N THR A 131 5.09 -4.56 -9.14
CA THR A 131 4.53 -5.54 -8.22
C THR A 131 3.15 -6.01 -8.71
N VAL A 132 2.96 -7.32 -8.72
CA VAL A 132 1.64 -7.95 -8.92
C VAL A 132 1.09 -8.30 -7.54
N GLU A 133 -0.13 -7.83 -7.25
CA GLU A 133 -0.84 -8.12 -6.01
C GLU A 133 -2.08 -8.97 -6.30
N PHE A 134 -2.32 -9.95 -5.45
CA PHE A 134 -3.55 -10.73 -5.42
C PHE A 134 -4.08 -10.80 -3.99
N ASN A 135 -5.36 -10.48 -3.81
CA ASN A 135 -6.06 -10.55 -2.53
C ASN A 135 -7.35 -11.35 -2.69
N ILE A 136 -7.65 -12.23 -1.75
CA ILE A 136 -8.91 -12.96 -1.70
C ILE A 136 -9.44 -13.05 -0.27
N ASN A 137 -10.73 -12.78 -0.11
CA ASN A 137 -11.41 -12.94 1.17
C ASN A 137 -11.62 -14.43 1.51
N LEU A 138 -11.22 -14.84 2.70
CA LEU A 138 -11.46 -16.19 3.23
C LEU A 138 -12.65 -16.23 4.18
N ILE A 139 -12.70 -15.28 5.13
CA ILE A 139 -13.74 -15.20 6.17
C ILE A 139 -14.40 -13.82 6.06
N GLY A 140 -15.72 -13.78 6.17
CA GLY A 140 -16.48 -12.55 6.12
C GLY A 140 -17.67 -12.62 5.17
N PRO A 141 -18.27 -11.47 4.84
CA PRO A 141 -19.40 -11.38 3.93
C PRO A 141 -19.06 -11.91 2.53
N LYS A 142 -20.08 -12.37 1.81
CA LYS A 142 -19.95 -12.73 0.39
C LYS A 142 -19.59 -11.51 -0.46
N ALA A 143 -19.05 -11.77 -1.65
CA ALA A 143 -18.73 -10.73 -2.60
C ALA A 143 -19.99 -9.93 -2.98
N GLN A 144 -19.87 -8.61 -3.01
CA GLN A 144 -20.90 -7.70 -3.46
C GLN A 144 -20.94 -7.73 -4.99
N LYS A 145 -21.98 -8.30 -5.57
CA LYS A 145 -22.12 -8.46 -7.03
C LYS A 145 -23.05 -7.40 -7.65
N THR A 146 -23.88 -6.80 -6.82
CA THR A 146 -24.88 -5.80 -7.25
C THR A 146 -24.86 -4.58 -6.33
N ILE A 147 -25.42 -3.46 -6.81
CA ILE A 147 -25.56 -2.25 -5.98
C ILE A 147 -26.39 -2.53 -4.71
N PRO A 148 -27.51 -3.28 -4.75
CA PRO A 148 -28.20 -3.67 -3.52
C PRO A 148 -27.36 -4.46 -2.53
N ASP A 149 -26.43 -5.30 -3.00
CA ASP A 149 -25.49 -6.01 -2.10
C ASP A 149 -24.55 -5.02 -1.42
N ALA A 150 -24.01 -4.05 -2.19
CA ALA A 150 -23.13 -3.02 -1.66
C ALA A 150 -23.82 -2.13 -0.63
N LEU A 151 -25.10 -1.82 -0.81
CA LEU A 151 -25.89 -1.02 0.15
C LEU A 151 -26.22 -1.77 1.45
N ARG A 152 -26.22 -3.10 1.41
CA ARG A 152 -26.45 -3.96 2.59
C ARG A 152 -25.15 -4.50 3.19
N TYR A 153 -24.02 -4.14 2.59
CA TYR A 153 -22.75 -4.66 3.03
C TYR A 153 -22.39 -4.15 4.42
N GLU A 154 -22.00 -5.08 5.27
CA GLU A 154 -21.36 -4.83 6.56
C GLU A 154 -20.16 -5.77 6.67
N PRO A 155 -18.94 -5.26 6.92
CA PRO A 155 -17.75 -6.11 6.98
C PRO A 155 -17.79 -7.11 8.15
N GLY A 156 -18.42 -6.75 9.27
CA GLY A 156 -18.40 -7.56 10.48
C GLY A 156 -16.96 -7.88 10.89
N PHE A 157 -16.58 -9.17 10.80
CA PHE A 157 -15.21 -9.64 10.83
C PHE A 157 -14.84 -10.18 9.45
N SER A 158 -13.75 -9.70 8.87
CA SER A 158 -13.23 -10.11 7.56
C SER A 158 -11.76 -10.48 7.67
N LEU A 159 -11.39 -11.62 7.10
CA LEU A 159 -10.02 -12.10 6.96
C LEU A 159 -9.76 -12.43 5.50
N ASP A 160 -8.67 -11.92 4.98
CA ASP A 160 -8.21 -12.17 3.60
C ASP A 160 -6.86 -12.89 3.59
N VAL A 161 -6.48 -13.40 2.43
CA VAL A 161 -5.09 -13.72 2.06
C VAL A 161 -4.65 -12.76 0.98
N LEU A 162 -3.47 -12.19 1.18
CA LEU A 162 -2.77 -11.30 0.29
C LEU A 162 -1.48 -11.96 -0.17
N ALA A 163 -1.16 -11.86 -1.44
CA ALA A 163 0.13 -12.23 -2.01
C ALA A 163 0.61 -11.13 -2.96
N ASP A 164 1.83 -10.66 -2.76
CA ASP A 164 2.52 -9.73 -3.63
C ASP A 164 3.77 -10.38 -4.21
N LEU A 165 4.08 -10.03 -5.45
CA LEU A 165 5.32 -10.44 -6.11
C LEU A 165 5.88 -9.27 -6.91
N ALA A 166 7.07 -8.83 -6.56
CA ALA A 166 7.81 -7.83 -7.32
C ALA A 166 8.70 -8.50 -8.36
N ILE A 167 8.70 -7.94 -9.57
CA ILE A 167 9.41 -8.45 -10.73
C ILE A 167 10.66 -7.58 -10.92
N PRO A 168 11.89 -8.14 -10.91
CA PRO A 168 13.13 -7.38 -10.94
C PRO A 168 13.45 -6.84 -12.35
N ILE A 169 12.68 -5.85 -12.80
CA ILE A 169 12.85 -5.18 -14.08
C ILE A 169 12.92 -3.65 -13.94
N GLY A 170 13.01 -3.16 -12.71
CA GLY A 170 13.23 -1.75 -12.41
C GLY A 170 14.62 -1.28 -12.84
N GLU A 171 14.83 0.04 -12.84
CA GLU A 171 16.13 0.61 -13.19
C GLU A 171 17.16 0.29 -12.12
N TYR A 172 18.24 -0.36 -12.54
CA TYR A 172 19.29 -0.87 -11.68
C TYR A 172 20.68 -0.69 -12.31
N ASP A 173 21.61 -0.20 -11.51
CA ASP A 173 23.05 -0.12 -11.85
C ASP A 173 23.84 -0.84 -10.77
N SER A 174 24.41 -2.00 -11.13
CA SER A 174 25.14 -2.87 -10.20
C SER A 174 26.42 -2.25 -9.63
N SER A 175 26.94 -1.18 -10.25
CA SER A 175 28.09 -0.45 -9.75
C SER A 175 27.75 0.56 -8.65
N GLN A 176 26.46 0.77 -8.38
CA GLN A 176 25.97 1.79 -7.47
C GLN A 176 25.23 1.16 -6.27
N PRO A 177 25.49 1.66 -5.04
CA PRO A 177 24.79 1.16 -3.85
C PRO A 177 23.34 1.65 -3.76
N LEU A 178 22.96 2.73 -4.44
CA LEU A 178 21.64 3.30 -4.40
C LEU A 178 20.93 3.09 -5.74
N ASN A 179 19.80 2.40 -5.73
CA ASN A 179 19.01 2.06 -6.90
C ASN A 179 17.51 2.22 -6.62
N VAL A 180 16.70 2.41 -7.66
CA VAL A 180 15.23 2.36 -7.59
C VAL A 180 14.70 0.93 -7.79
N GLY A 181 15.30 0.13 -8.68
CA GLY A 181 15.08 -1.31 -8.81
C GLY A 181 15.95 -2.09 -7.81
N GLN A 182 15.52 -3.28 -7.43
CA GLN A 182 16.20 -4.14 -6.44
C GLN A 182 17.04 -5.26 -7.08
N ASN A 183 16.89 -5.49 -8.38
CA ASN A 183 17.58 -6.57 -9.11
C ASN A 183 17.42 -7.96 -8.47
N ARG A 184 16.30 -8.20 -7.78
CA ARG A 184 15.97 -9.47 -7.15
C ARG A 184 14.47 -9.67 -7.09
N TRP A 185 14.02 -10.92 -7.08
CA TRP A 185 12.65 -11.25 -6.77
C TRP A 185 12.39 -11.03 -5.29
N TYR A 186 11.27 -10.45 -4.96
CA TYR A 186 10.79 -10.39 -3.58
C TYR A 186 9.27 -10.39 -3.56
N GLY A 187 8.70 -10.78 -2.46
CA GLY A 187 7.25 -10.85 -2.35
C GLY A 187 6.78 -10.91 -0.92
N ARG A 188 5.49 -10.71 -0.73
CA ARG A 188 4.84 -10.71 0.57
C ARG A 188 3.67 -11.70 0.57
N ILE A 189 3.52 -12.39 1.70
CA ILE A 189 2.29 -13.08 2.05
C ILE A 189 1.75 -12.43 3.31
N GLY A 190 0.48 -12.00 3.27
CA GLY A 190 -0.17 -11.29 4.36
C GLY A 190 -1.58 -11.76 4.60
N PHE A 191 -2.11 -11.39 5.76
CA PHE A 191 -3.45 -11.75 6.21
C PHE A 191 -4.22 -10.50 6.64
N PRO A 192 -4.75 -9.70 5.68
CA PRO A 192 -5.55 -8.52 5.99
C PRO A 192 -6.77 -8.90 6.83
N ILE A 193 -6.93 -8.22 7.95
CA ILE A 193 -8.07 -8.37 8.86
C ILE A 193 -8.77 -7.02 8.95
N VAL A 194 -10.09 -7.03 8.78
CA VAL A 194 -10.94 -5.86 9.02
C VAL A 194 -12.00 -6.26 10.04
N TRP A 195 -12.04 -5.57 11.17
CA TRP A 195 -13.01 -5.78 12.22
C TRP A 195 -13.86 -4.54 12.43
N GLN A 196 -15.15 -4.66 12.15
CA GLN A 196 -16.14 -3.62 12.40
C GLN A 196 -16.43 -3.52 13.91
N LEU A 197 -16.21 -2.34 14.49
CA LEU A 197 -16.41 -2.09 15.92
C LEU A 197 -17.72 -1.38 16.24
N GLY A 198 -18.59 -1.10 15.27
CA GLY A 198 -19.82 -0.36 15.49
C GLY A 198 -20.75 -0.41 14.29
N ALA A 199 -21.73 0.51 14.26
CA ALA A 199 -22.68 0.59 13.16
C ALA A 199 -21.98 0.91 11.81
N TRP A 200 -22.36 0.20 10.76
CA TRP A 200 -21.84 0.42 9.41
C TRP A 200 -22.65 1.49 8.67
N VAL A 201 -22.66 2.67 9.21
CA VAL A 201 -23.40 3.83 8.67
C VAL A 201 -22.40 4.96 8.41
N PRO A 202 -22.42 5.62 7.24
CA PRO A 202 -21.59 6.80 6.97
C PRO A 202 -21.67 7.81 8.11
N GLY A 203 -20.53 8.34 8.52
CA GLY A 203 -20.41 9.24 9.68
C GLY A 203 -20.29 8.52 11.04
N ARG A 204 -20.40 7.19 11.10
CA ARG A 204 -20.30 6.41 12.34
C ARG A 204 -19.47 5.14 12.23
N ARG A 205 -18.97 4.79 11.04
CA ARG A 205 -18.14 3.60 10.82
C ARG A 205 -16.89 3.67 11.68
N THR A 206 -16.59 2.56 12.32
CA THR A 206 -15.34 2.38 13.08
C THR A 206 -14.81 1.00 12.76
N THR A 207 -13.55 0.89 12.35
CA THR A 207 -12.88 -0.38 12.11
C THR A 207 -11.55 -0.45 12.84
N LEU A 208 -11.21 -1.64 13.27
CA LEU A 208 -9.87 -2.04 13.64
C LEU A 208 -9.34 -2.94 12.52
N GLU A 209 -8.21 -2.59 11.97
CA GLU A 209 -7.63 -3.26 10.82
C GLU A 209 -6.22 -3.72 11.17
N PHE A 210 -5.83 -4.93 10.70
CA PHE A 210 -4.50 -5.48 10.89
C PHE A 210 -4.01 -6.10 9.58
N LEU A 211 -2.71 -6.02 9.36
CA LEU A 211 -2.01 -6.74 8.31
C LEU A 211 -0.76 -7.41 8.89
N PRO A 212 -0.87 -8.58 9.52
CA PRO A 212 0.29 -9.43 9.72
C PRO A 212 0.76 -9.98 8.37
N ALA A 213 2.06 -9.87 8.10
CA ALA A 213 2.65 -10.32 6.85
C ALA A 213 4.10 -10.75 7.02
N VAL A 214 4.60 -11.50 6.05
CA VAL A 214 6.01 -11.84 5.90
C VAL A 214 6.45 -11.49 4.49
N TRP A 215 7.57 -10.79 4.38
CA TRP A 215 8.30 -10.55 3.15
C TRP A 215 9.42 -11.57 3.00
N LEU A 216 9.56 -12.06 1.79
CA LEU A 216 10.60 -13.00 1.39
C LEU A 216 11.39 -12.37 0.25
N PHE A 217 12.70 -12.47 0.32
CA PHE A 217 13.63 -11.86 -0.62
C PHE A 217 14.48 -12.93 -1.29
N GLY A 218 14.66 -12.83 -2.59
CA GLY A 218 15.71 -13.53 -3.29
C GLY A 218 17.03 -12.75 -3.19
N ASP A 219 18.12 -13.37 -3.57
CA ASP A 219 19.43 -12.77 -3.55
C ASP A 219 19.60 -11.79 -4.72
N ASN A 220 20.27 -10.66 -4.47
CA ASN A 220 20.82 -9.82 -5.51
C ASN A 220 22.30 -10.19 -5.69
N THR A 221 22.60 -10.93 -6.73
CA THR A 221 23.95 -11.50 -7.00
C THR A 221 24.91 -10.52 -7.66
N ASP A 222 24.52 -9.28 -7.86
CA ASP A 222 25.32 -8.25 -8.53
C ASP A 222 25.10 -6.88 -7.87
N PHE A 223 25.39 -6.80 -6.57
CA PHE A 223 25.29 -5.59 -5.78
C PHE A 223 26.69 -5.07 -5.42
N VAL A 224 27.16 -4.05 -6.16
CA VAL A 224 28.52 -3.43 -5.97
C VAL A 224 29.64 -4.50 -6.00
N GLY A 225 29.46 -5.54 -6.85
CA GLY A 225 30.41 -6.64 -6.99
C GLY A 225 30.29 -7.75 -5.93
N GLU A 226 29.26 -7.71 -5.08
CA GLU A 226 28.99 -8.71 -4.06
C GLU A 226 27.56 -9.28 -4.21
N THR A 227 27.24 -10.34 -3.50
CA THR A 227 25.88 -10.85 -3.34
C THR A 227 25.26 -10.25 -2.10
N MET A 228 24.09 -9.62 -2.25
CA MET A 228 23.28 -9.15 -1.15
C MET A 228 22.17 -10.17 -0.83
N GLU A 229 22.31 -10.83 0.29
CA GLU A 229 21.30 -11.71 0.88
C GLU A 229 20.47 -10.90 1.89
N THR A 230 19.19 -11.25 2.06
CA THR A 230 18.32 -10.56 3.02
C THR A 230 17.40 -11.57 3.69
N ASP A 231 17.44 -11.61 5.02
CA ASP A 231 16.54 -12.44 5.81
C ASP A 231 15.06 -12.02 5.64
N PRO A 232 14.11 -12.91 5.90
CA PRO A 232 12.69 -12.56 5.90
C PRO A 232 12.37 -11.38 6.83
N LEU A 233 11.47 -10.50 6.37
CA LEU A 233 10.93 -9.39 7.17
C LEU A 233 9.52 -9.72 7.63
N TYR A 234 9.29 -9.69 8.93
CA TYR A 234 7.96 -9.78 9.52
C TYR A 234 7.37 -8.38 9.70
N GLN A 235 6.12 -8.24 9.34
CA GLN A 235 5.37 -6.98 9.34
C GLN A 235 4.07 -7.15 10.12
N ILE A 236 3.71 -6.14 10.91
CA ILE A 236 2.36 -5.97 11.43
C ILE A 236 1.97 -4.50 11.25
N ASP A 237 1.00 -4.22 10.39
CA ASP A 237 0.35 -2.92 10.32
C ASP A 237 -0.96 -2.96 11.08
N ALA A 238 -1.32 -1.88 11.75
CA ALA A 238 -2.56 -1.74 12.49
C ALA A 238 -3.17 -0.35 12.28
N HIS A 239 -4.47 -0.30 12.05
CA HIS A 239 -5.22 0.94 11.85
C HIS A 239 -6.51 0.92 12.67
N LEU A 240 -6.73 1.96 13.46
CA LEU A 240 -8.03 2.25 14.06
C LEU A 240 -8.65 3.41 13.29
N THR A 241 -9.70 3.14 12.52
CA THR A 241 -10.34 4.16 11.70
C THR A 241 -11.69 4.56 12.27
N ARG A 242 -12.05 5.84 12.11
CA ARG A 242 -13.34 6.38 12.57
C ARG A 242 -13.87 7.44 11.61
N ASP A 243 -15.14 7.30 11.22
CA ASP A 243 -15.89 8.38 10.59
C ASP A 243 -16.33 9.39 11.67
N PHE A 244 -16.04 10.65 11.48
CA PHE A 244 -16.53 11.76 12.32
C PHE A 244 -17.79 12.39 11.75
N THR A 245 -17.87 12.46 10.42
CA THR A 245 -19.04 12.88 9.65
C THR A 245 -19.17 11.99 8.42
N GLU A 246 -20.21 12.20 7.60
CA GLU A 246 -20.35 11.49 6.31
C GLU A 246 -19.20 11.76 5.33
N HIS A 247 -18.46 12.85 5.53
CA HIS A 247 -17.40 13.31 4.63
C HIS A 247 -16.02 13.43 5.29
N LEU A 248 -15.94 13.24 6.61
CA LEU A 248 -14.69 13.34 7.35
C LEU A 248 -14.47 12.07 8.17
N TRP A 249 -13.29 11.50 8.01
CA TRP A 249 -12.80 10.39 8.82
C TRP A 249 -11.32 10.58 9.17
N GLY A 250 -10.83 9.81 10.12
CA GLY A 250 -9.44 9.77 10.49
C GLY A 250 -9.03 8.40 10.98
N SER A 251 -7.73 8.20 11.15
CA SER A 251 -7.14 6.97 11.66
C SER A 251 -6.03 7.25 12.68
N LEU A 252 -5.79 6.24 13.52
CA LEU A 252 -4.57 6.06 14.26
C LEU A 252 -3.88 4.84 13.68
N ASP A 253 -2.63 5.02 13.28
CA ASP A 253 -1.89 4.02 12.53
C ASP A 253 -0.63 3.62 13.29
N ALA A 254 -0.28 2.34 13.25
CA ALA A 254 0.93 1.80 13.82
C ALA A 254 1.50 0.73 12.89
N ALA A 255 2.82 0.68 12.78
CA ALA A 255 3.53 -0.34 12.04
C ALA A 255 4.67 -0.92 12.88
N TRP A 256 4.89 -2.22 12.76
CA TRP A 256 5.99 -2.92 13.36
C TRP A 256 6.66 -3.84 12.35
N TYR A 257 7.98 -3.76 12.31
CA TYR A 257 8.82 -4.55 11.41
C TYR A 257 9.93 -5.23 12.21
N ASN A 258 10.26 -6.47 11.85
CA ASN A 258 11.35 -7.23 12.46
C ASN A 258 11.92 -8.23 11.44
N GLY A 259 13.24 -8.26 11.30
CA GLY A 259 13.95 -9.12 10.35
C GLY A 259 14.82 -8.33 9.40
N ALA A 260 14.99 -8.80 8.18
CA ALA A 260 15.74 -8.17 7.09
C ALA A 260 17.17 -7.77 7.52
N LYS A 261 17.97 -8.76 7.90
CA LYS A 261 19.40 -8.59 8.26
C LYS A 261 20.29 -9.07 7.15
#